data_45f424a09dfbf97bf701a494b8826e61
#
_entry.id   45f424a09dfbf97bf701a494b8826e61
#
_cell.length_a   1.000
_cell.length_b   1.000
_cell.length_c   1.000
_cell.angle_alpha   90.00
_cell.angle_beta   90.00
_cell.angle_gamma   90.00
#
_symmetry.space_group_name_H-M   'P 1'
#
loop_
_entity.id
_entity.type
_entity.pdbx_description
1 polymer ?
#
loop_
_entity_poly.entity_id
_entity_poly.type
_entity_poly.pdbx_seq_one_letter_code
_entity_poly.pdbx_strand_id
1 'polypeptide(L)'
;MSKSEIGLLGLGTMGAALALNIADNGFDIAVYNRTARVTQDFKATAGDLAPRITATETLEDFVASLKSPRAIILMVPAGEAVDQQIAALRPLLDDNDLIIDAGNANFHDTNRRAEAAGDKPFLGIGVSG
;
A
#
# COMPACT_ATOMS: atom_id res chain seq x y z
N MET A 1 2.93 -5.09 20.74
CA MET A 1 3.67 -4.83 19.49
C MET A 1 3.16 -3.57 18.84
N SER A 2 4.08 -2.75 18.39
CA SER A 2 3.67 -1.51 17.73
C SER A 2 3.21 -1.81 16.31
N LYS A 3 2.14 -1.13 15.90
CA LYS A 3 1.63 -1.23 14.55
C LYS A 3 2.44 -0.32 13.63
N SER A 4 2.41 -0.64 12.34
CA SER A 4 3.12 0.14 11.34
C SER A 4 2.39 1.44 11.03
N GLU A 5 3.15 2.48 10.71
CA GLU A 5 2.61 3.81 10.45
C GLU A 5 2.00 3.94 9.06
N ILE A 6 2.49 3.16 8.10
CA ILE A 6 2.03 3.22 6.72
C ILE A 6 2.03 1.83 6.11
N GLY A 7 1.14 1.59 5.16
CA GLY A 7 1.08 0.35 4.40
C GLY A 7 1.40 0.58 2.93
N LEU A 8 2.05 -0.38 2.31
CA LEU A 8 2.33 -0.34 0.88
C LEU A 8 1.92 -1.67 0.25
N LEU A 9 1.04 -1.60 -0.73
CA LEU A 9 0.55 -2.75 -1.47
C LEU A 9 1.10 -2.73 -2.88
N GLY A 10 1.80 -3.80 -3.26
CA GLY A 10 2.42 -3.91 -4.57
C GLY A 10 3.93 -3.74 -4.50
N LEU A 11 4.67 -4.85 -4.55
CA LEU A 11 6.12 -4.87 -4.40
C LEU A 11 6.85 -5.12 -5.73
N GLY A 12 6.37 -4.49 -6.79
CA GLY A 12 7.16 -4.40 -8.01
C GLY A 12 8.41 -3.54 -7.78
N THR A 13 9.18 -3.27 -8.82
CA THR A 13 10.44 -2.54 -8.70
C THR A 13 10.27 -1.21 -7.98
N MET A 14 9.28 -0.42 -8.36
CA MET A 14 9.07 0.89 -7.76
C MET A 14 8.49 0.78 -6.35
N GLY A 15 7.56 -0.14 -6.14
CA GLY A 15 6.97 -0.35 -4.82
C GLY A 15 8.00 -0.81 -3.81
N ALA A 16 8.85 -1.75 -4.19
CA ALA A 16 9.93 -2.23 -3.33
C ALA A 16 10.92 -1.10 -2.99
N ALA A 17 11.30 -0.28 -3.98
CA ALA A 17 12.21 0.84 -3.76
C ALA A 17 11.61 1.87 -2.80
N LEU A 18 10.33 2.19 -2.98
CA LEU A 18 9.64 3.15 -2.11
C LEU A 18 9.52 2.61 -0.68
N ALA A 19 9.19 1.33 -0.52
CA ALA A 19 9.10 0.73 0.80
C ALA A 19 10.44 0.77 1.55
N LEU A 20 11.52 0.46 0.86
CA LEU A 20 12.85 0.55 1.46
C LEU A 20 13.21 1.99 1.84
N ASN A 21 12.86 2.95 1.00
CA ASN A 21 13.11 4.35 1.29
C ASN A 21 12.34 4.84 2.53
N ILE A 22 11.08 4.44 2.65
CA ILE A 22 10.27 4.78 3.83
C ILE A 22 10.87 4.18 5.09
N ALA A 23 11.27 2.91 5.05
CA ALA A 23 11.89 2.24 6.19
C ALA A 23 13.23 2.89 6.56
N ASP A 24 14.03 3.28 5.55
CA ASP A 24 15.32 3.91 5.74
C ASP A 24 15.18 5.29 6.41
N ASN A 25 14.06 5.95 6.22
CA ASN A 25 13.78 7.24 6.86
C ASN A 25 13.21 7.10 8.27
N GLY A 26 13.17 5.91 8.82
CA GLY A 26 12.83 5.68 10.21
C GLY A 26 11.37 5.34 10.49
N PHE A 27 10.60 5.03 9.47
CA PHE A 27 9.18 4.68 9.62
C PHE A 27 8.98 3.18 9.59
N ASP A 28 8.07 2.68 10.41
CA ASP A 28 7.64 1.30 10.35
C ASP A 28 6.62 1.16 9.22
N ILE A 29 6.80 0.17 8.36
CA ILE A 29 5.96 -0.03 7.20
C ILE A 29 5.47 -1.48 7.14
N ALA A 30 4.20 -1.67 6.82
CA ALA A 30 3.65 -2.98 6.50
C ALA A 30 3.57 -3.10 4.98
N VAL A 31 3.91 -4.25 4.46
CA VAL A 31 3.92 -4.49 3.02
C VAL A 31 3.08 -5.72 2.68
N TYR A 32 2.44 -5.67 1.52
CA TYR A 32 1.65 -6.76 0.99
C TYR A 32 1.80 -6.81 -0.52
N ASN A 33 1.92 -8.01 -1.06
CA ASN A 33 1.87 -8.24 -2.49
C ASN A 33 0.98 -9.43 -2.76
N ARG A 34 0.24 -9.40 -3.85
CA ARG A 34 -0.68 -10.49 -4.21
C ARG A 34 0.01 -11.84 -4.25
N THR A 35 1.28 -11.87 -4.66
CA THR A 35 2.10 -13.07 -4.64
C THR A 35 2.94 -13.07 -3.35
N ALA A 36 2.61 -13.96 -2.41
CA ALA A 36 3.25 -13.99 -1.09
C ALA A 36 4.77 -14.15 -1.18
N ARG A 37 5.26 -14.92 -2.14
CA ARG A 37 6.69 -15.11 -2.34
C ARG A 37 7.42 -13.79 -2.57
N VAL A 38 6.81 -12.87 -3.32
CA VAL A 38 7.41 -11.56 -3.57
C VAL A 38 7.58 -10.79 -2.26
N THR A 39 6.57 -10.85 -1.39
CA THR A 39 6.63 -10.21 -0.08
C THR A 39 7.75 -10.78 0.78
N GLN A 40 7.86 -12.09 0.82
CA GLN A 40 8.88 -12.80 1.60
C GLN A 40 10.29 -12.48 1.08
N ASP A 41 10.48 -12.52 -0.23
CA ASP A 41 11.77 -12.20 -0.85
C ASP A 41 12.17 -10.77 -0.58
N PHE A 42 11.21 -9.85 -0.64
CA PHE A 42 11.46 -8.44 -0.35
C PHE A 42 12.02 -8.26 1.08
N LYS A 43 11.35 -8.84 2.06
CA LYS A 43 11.81 -8.73 3.45
C LYS A 43 13.17 -9.38 3.65
N ALA A 44 13.41 -10.52 3.02
CA ALA A 44 14.68 -11.23 3.11
C ALA A 44 15.85 -10.40 2.57
N THR A 45 15.60 -9.54 1.58
CA THR A 45 16.64 -8.71 0.96
C THR A 45 16.78 -7.32 1.59
N ALA A 46 15.94 -7.00 2.58
CA ALA A 46 15.93 -5.66 3.18
C ALA A 46 17.09 -5.39 4.13
N GLY A 47 17.83 -6.42 4.52
CA GLY A 47 19.00 -6.24 5.37
C GLY A 47 18.68 -5.61 6.71
N ASP A 48 19.36 -4.53 7.04
CA ASP A 48 19.21 -3.83 8.33
C ASP A 48 17.83 -3.16 8.49
N LEU A 49 17.08 -3.00 7.40
CA LEU A 49 15.75 -2.40 7.44
C LEU A 49 14.64 -3.41 7.76
N ALA A 50 14.94 -4.71 7.71
CA ALA A 50 13.94 -5.75 7.94
C ALA A 50 13.15 -5.59 9.25
N PRO A 51 13.75 -5.17 10.38
CA PRO A 51 12.98 -4.97 11.61
C PRO A 51 11.89 -3.90 11.52
N ARG A 52 12.00 -2.97 10.58
CA ARG A 52 11.00 -1.91 10.35
C ARG A 52 9.91 -2.34 9.38
N ILE A 53 10.06 -3.52 8.75
CA ILE A 53 9.16 -3.99 7.70
C ILE A 53 8.35 -5.17 8.25
N THR A 54 7.02 -5.01 8.24
CA THR A 54 6.09 -6.09 8.56
C THR A 54 5.60 -6.69 7.26
N ALA A 55 6.08 -7.87 6.93
CA ALA A 55 5.62 -8.59 5.73
C ALA A 55 4.34 -9.35 6.05
N THR A 56 3.31 -9.15 5.25
CA THR A 56 2.00 -9.78 5.46
C THR A 56 1.62 -10.62 4.24
N GLU A 57 0.83 -11.66 4.46
CA GLU A 57 0.44 -12.60 3.41
C GLU A 57 -1.04 -12.48 3.04
N THR A 58 -1.85 -11.80 3.85
CA THR A 58 -3.26 -11.58 3.57
C THR A 58 -3.59 -10.11 3.71
N LEU A 59 -4.65 -9.66 3.04
CA LEU A 59 -5.11 -8.28 3.17
C LEU A 59 -5.60 -7.98 4.58
N GLU A 60 -6.24 -8.94 5.23
CA GLU A 60 -6.72 -8.79 6.60
C GLU A 60 -5.56 -8.52 7.55
N ASP A 61 -4.50 -9.31 7.46
CA ASP A 61 -3.30 -9.12 8.27
C ASP A 61 -2.61 -7.81 7.95
N PHE A 62 -2.59 -7.43 6.67
CA PHE A 62 -2.01 -6.17 6.23
C PHE A 62 -2.70 -4.98 6.89
N VAL A 63 -4.02 -4.92 6.81
CA VAL A 63 -4.80 -3.83 7.41
C VAL A 63 -4.66 -3.86 8.94
N ALA A 64 -4.72 -5.04 9.55
CA ALA A 64 -4.62 -5.18 11.00
C ALA A 64 -3.27 -4.74 11.55
N SER A 65 -2.22 -4.78 10.73
CA SER A 65 -0.86 -4.38 11.16
C SER A 65 -0.64 -2.87 11.13
N LEU A 66 -1.62 -2.09 10.67
CA LEU A 66 -1.49 -0.64 10.50
C LEU A 66 -2.16 0.13 11.64
N LYS A 67 -1.55 1.26 12.01
CA LYS A 67 -2.14 2.19 12.97
C LYS A 67 -3.33 2.91 12.33
N SER A 68 -4.38 3.13 13.11
CA SER A 68 -5.53 3.91 12.68
C SER A 68 -5.32 5.40 13.06
N PRO A 69 -5.66 6.36 12.18
CA PRO A 69 -6.17 6.17 10.81
C PRO A 69 -5.08 5.63 9.89
N ARG A 70 -5.46 4.65 9.08
CA ARG A 70 -4.51 3.94 8.23
C ARG A 70 -4.22 4.73 6.96
N ALA A 71 -2.96 4.68 6.51
CA ALA A 71 -2.58 5.21 5.19
C ALA A 71 -1.99 4.07 4.38
N ILE A 72 -2.56 3.80 3.23
CA ILE A 72 -2.15 2.69 2.37
C ILE A 72 -1.79 3.22 0.99
N ILE A 73 -0.56 2.95 0.56
CA ILE A 73 -0.07 3.31 -0.77
C ILE A 73 -0.27 2.12 -1.71
N LEU A 74 -0.95 2.35 -2.82
CA LEU A 74 -1.13 1.34 -3.86
C LEU A 74 -0.09 1.54 -4.97
N MET A 75 0.74 0.54 -5.18
CA MET A 75 1.76 0.52 -6.23
C MET A 75 1.53 -0.66 -7.16
N VAL A 76 0.30 -0.82 -7.63
CA VAL A 76 -0.09 -1.89 -8.56
C VAL A 76 -0.27 -1.29 -9.96
N PRO A 77 -0.24 -2.14 -11.02
CA PRO A 77 -0.44 -1.63 -12.37
C PRO A 77 -1.75 -0.85 -12.50
N ALA A 78 -1.72 0.21 -13.31
CA ALA A 78 -2.88 1.03 -13.55
C ALA A 78 -4.02 0.22 -14.17
N GLY A 79 -5.26 0.68 -13.98
CA GLY A 79 -6.45 0.08 -14.56
C GLY A 79 -7.19 -0.80 -13.58
N GLU A 80 -7.67 -1.95 -14.06
CA GLU A 80 -8.56 -2.83 -13.29
C GLU A 80 -7.92 -3.34 -12.00
N ALA A 81 -6.60 -3.58 -12.00
CA ALA A 81 -5.91 -4.06 -10.81
C ALA A 81 -6.04 -3.09 -9.63
N VAL A 82 -5.99 -1.79 -9.89
CA VAL A 82 -6.18 -0.78 -8.85
C VAL A 82 -7.60 -0.84 -8.29
N ASP A 83 -8.59 -0.91 -9.18
CA ASP A 83 -9.99 -0.99 -8.76
C ASP A 83 -10.28 -2.24 -7.92
N GLN A 84 -9.70 -3.38 -8.31
CA GLN A 84 -9.86 -4.63 -7.57
C GLN A 84 -9.27 -4.52 -6.16
N GLN A 85 -8.11 -3.90 -6.02
CA GLN A 85 -7.49 -3.75 -4.71
C GLN A 85 -8.26 -2.78 -3.83
N ILE A 86 -8.77 -1.67 -4.38
CA ILE A 86 -9.60 -0.75 -3.64
C ILE A 86 -10.87 -1.46 -3.15
N ALA A 87 -11.52 -2.22 -4.02
CA ALA A 87 -12.74 -2.96 -3.66
C ALA A 87 -12.47 -3.99 -2.56
N ALA A 88 -11.31 -4.64 -2.58
CA ALA A 88 -10.95 -5.62 -1.56
C ALA A 88 -10.59 -4.97 -0.22
N LEU A 89 -10.01 -3.76 -0.25
CA LEU A 89 -9.59 -3.05 0.96
C LEU A 89 -10.75 -2.36 1.68
N ARG A 90 -11.71 -1.80 0.93
CA ARG A 90 -12.78 -0.96 1.53
C ARG A 90 -13.52 -1.63 2.69
N PRO A 91 -13.91 -2.93 2.60
CA PRO A 91 -14.60 -3.57 3.72
C PRO A 91 -13.75 -3.71 4.97
N LEU A 92 -12.44 -3.64 4.83
CA LEU A 92 -11.48 -3.81 5.93
C LEU A 92 -11.08 -2.48 6.57
N LEU A 93 -11.38 -1.35 5.90
CA LEU A 93 -10.93 -0.03 6.32
C LEU A 93 -12.05 0.73 7.05
N ASP A 94 -11.63 1.66 7.91
CA ASP A 94 -12.53 2.61 8.55
C ASP A 94 -12.71 3.84 7.67
N ASP A 95 -13.72 4.66 7.99
CA ASP A 95 -14.04 5.84 7.18
C ASP A 95 -12.93 6.88 7.12
N ASN A 96 -12.05 6.90 8.13
CA ASN A 96 -10.94 7.86 8.19
C ASN A 96 -9.63 7.32 7.60
N ASP A 97 -9.63 6.10 7.12
CA ASP A 97 -8.43 5.51 6.52
C ASP A 97 -8.23 6.04 5.10
N LEU A 98 -6.99 6.33 4.74
CA LEU A 98 -6.64 6.94 3.45
C LEU A 98 -6.06 5.89 2.49
N ILE A 99 -6.54 5.91 1.26
CA ILE A 99 -5.93 5.14 0.16
C ILE A 99 -5.21 6.13 -0.75
N ILE A 100 -3.93 5.86 -1.03
CA ILE A 100 -3.10 6.65 -1.92
C ILE A 100 -2.78 5.81 -3.15
N ASP A 101 -3.35 6.19 -4.30
CA ASP A 101 -3.05 5.53 -5.57
C ASP A 101 -1.78 6.16 -6.16
N ALA A 102 -0.66 5.48 -6.00
CA ALA A 102 0.64 5.95 -6.46
C ALA A 102 1.14 5.19 -7.69
N GLY A 103 0.30 4.33 -8.26
CA GLY A 103 0.61 3.67 -9.52
C GLY A 103 0.56 4.65 -10.69
N ASN A 104 1.00 4.21 -11.86
CA ASN A 104 0.96 5.04 -13.07
C ASN A 104 -0.46 5.03 -13.66
N ALA A 105 -1.40 5.64 -12.93
CA ALA A 105 -2.80 5.62 -13.29
C ALA A 105 -3.15 6.71 -14.31
N ASN A 106 -4.15 6.40 -15.15
CA ASN A 106 -4.72 7.39 -16.05
C ASN A 106 -5.46 8.46 -15.25
N PHE A 107 -5.34 9.72 -15.67
CA PHE A 107 -5.97 10.86 -15.00
C PHE A 107 -7.48 10.69 -14.84
N HIS A 108 -8.16 10.21 -15.88
CA HIS A 108 -9.61 10.00 -15.81
C HIS A 108 -9.99 8.90 -14.82
N ASP A 109 -9.20 7.85 -14.74
CA ASP A 109 -9.42 6.77 -13.78
C ASP A 109 -9.22 7.26 -12.34
N THR A 110 -8.24 8.12 -12.11
CA THR A 110 -7.99 8.71 -10.79
C THR A 110 -9.19 9.55 -10.35
N ASN A 111 -9.72 10.40 -11.23
CA ASN A 111 -10.90 11.21 -10.92
C ASN A 111 -12.12 10.34 -10.64
N ARG A 112 -12.34 9.31 -11.44
CA ARG A 112 -13.46 8.38 -11.24
C ARG A 112 -13.38 7.70 -9.89
N ARG A 113 -12.19 7.27 -9.49
CA ARG A 113 -11.99 6.60 -8.20
C ARG A 113 -12.20 7.54 -7.02
N ALA A 114 -11.77 8.80 -7.14
CA ALA A 114 -11.99 9.80 -6.11
C ALA A 114 -13.48 10.08 -5.93
N GLU A 115 -14.24 10.18 -7.01
CA GLU A 115 -15.69 10.36 -6.95
C GLU A 115 -16.38 9.15 -6.34
N ALA A 116 -15.96 7.94 -6.71
CA ALA A 116 -16.53 6.70 -6.19
C ALA A 116 -16.24 6.51 -4.71
N ALA A 117 -15.16 7.07 -4.19
CA ALA A 117 -14.82 7.00 -2.77
C ALA A 117 -15.79 7.80 -1.91
N GLY A 118 -16.45 8.81 -2.47
CA GLY A 118 -17.39 9.66 -1.72
C GLY A 118 -16.69 10.39 -0.59
N ASP A 119 -17.16 10.19 0.63
CA ASP A 119 -16.61 10.82 1.82
C ASP A 119 -15.33 10.15 2.34
N LYS A 120 -14.95 9.00 1.78
CA LYS A 120 -13.77 8.27 2.24
C LYS A 120 -12.51 8.87 1.63
N PRO A 121 -11.45 9.07 2.43
CA PRO A 121 -10.22 9.66 1.91
C PRO A 121 -9.60 8.85 0.78
N PHE A 122 -9.31 9.52 -0.31
CA PHE A 122 -8.63 8.93 -1.46
C PHE A 122 -7.77 9.99 -2.12
N LEU A 123 -6.53 9.65 -2.41
CA LEU A 123 -5.59 10.54 -3.07
C LEU A 123 -4.92 9.80 -4.23
N GLY A 124 -5.00 10.39 -5.42
CA GLY A 124 -4.29 9.87 -6.58
C GLY A 124 -3.05 10.70 -6.85
N ILE A 125 -1.90 10.05 -6.93
CA ILE A 125 -0.65 10.70 -7.32
C ILE A 125 -0.01 9.90 -8.44
N GLY A 126 0.44 10.60 -9.47
CA GLY A 126 1.18 9.98 -10.56
C GLY A 126 2.64 9.82 -10.17
N VAL A 127 3.12 8.58 -10.22
CA VAL A 127 4.54 8.29 -10.03
C VAL A 127 5.08 7.85 -11.38
N SER A 128 5.88 8.71 -12.00
CA SER A 128 6.48 8.35 -13.29
C SER A 128 7.79 7.63 -13.02
N GLY A 129 7.87 6.47 -13.63
CA GLY A 129 9.06 5.64 -13.53
C GLY A 129 10.16 6.07 -14.48
#